data_839badcd85dce2bf22c86a449dacaf89
#
_entry.id   839badcd85dce2bf22c86a449dacaf89
#
_cell.length_a   1.000
_cell.length_b   1.000
_cell.length_c   1.000
_cell.angle_alpha   90.00
_cell.angle_beta   90.00
_cell.angle_gamma   90.00
#
_symmetry.space_group_name_H-M   'P 1'
#
loop_
_entity.id
_entity.type
_entity.pdbx_description
1 polymer ?
#
loop_
_entity_poly.entity_id
_entity_poly.type
_entity_poly.pdbx_seq_one_letter_code
_entity_poly.pdbx_strand_id
1 'polypeptide(L)'
;HEEVDTLIGGTLLTQTGKDLRNIGVTTIRMKGRKVAGVDFRLVPLAGYEPDPVFQKQVDACYANPELNRPMGEFGNAANKWGLANWMAGAVADGIDAEIGFYHIGGVRLDSIPAGGVSAASVYGLEPFGTLVAEMKMTPADMRRMIVSKYNDPVNVKEAHRIDLISTTPYVIVTDQADNALDVEFPKLREGKVYTVAVSDYVYKNYNDLNYTDGKITEEDVTGLLLEELEEDSPLRIDNTPRQRVRRK
;
A
#
# COMPACT_ATOMS: atom_id res chain seq x y z
N HIS A 1 10.47 0.97 -8.64
CA HIS A 1 9.94 0.22 -9.80
C HIS A 1 9.86 1.12 -11.05
N GLU A 2 11.01 1.68 -11.46
CA GLU A 2 11.11 2.57 -12.62
C GLU A 2 11.87 1.87 -13.76
N GLU A 3 11.69 2.37 -14.98
CA GLU A 3 12.56 2.00 -16.08
C GLU A 3 13.79 2.90 -16.00
N VAL A 4 14.98 2.30 -15.88
CA VAL A 4 16.24 3.01 -15.77
C VAL A 4 17.20 2.49 -16.82
N ASP A 5 17.82 3.43 -17.56
CA ASP A 5 18.90 3.20 -18.49
C ASP A 5 19.83 4.41 -18.42
N THR A 6 20.86 4.33 -17.58
CA THR A 6 21.75 5.46 -17.36
C THR A 6 23.18 5.00 -17.03
N LEU A 7 24.16 5.88 -17.35
CA LEU A 7 25.55 5.69 -17.01
C LEU A 7 25.94 6.58 -15.83
N ILE A 8 26.45 5.98 -14.76
CA ILE A 8 26.96 6.71 -13.59
C ILE A 8 28.43 6.34 -13.40
N GLY A 9 29.34 7.33 -13.58
CA GLY A 9 30.77 7.11 -13.44
C GLY A 9 31.33 5.99 -14.34
N GLY A 10 30.73 5.78 -15.52
CA GLY A 10 31.10 4.71 -16.46
C GLY A 10 30.45 3.36 -16.16
N THR A 11 29.65 3.23 -15.12
CA THR A 11 28.86 2.04 -14.81
C THR A 11 27.45 2.17 -15.36
N LEU A 12 27.01 1.19 -16.15
CA LEU A 12 25.63 1.12 -16.63
C LEU A 12 24.71 0.67 -15.47
N LEU A 13 23.73 1.49 -15.14
CA LEU A 13 22.64 1.18 -14.21
C LEU A 13 21.37 0.95 -15.02
N THR A 14 20.74 -0.22 -14.84
CA THR A 14 19.50 -0.59 -15.54
C THR A 14 18.46 -1.11 -14.59
N GLN A 15 17.18 -0.82 -14.90
CA GLN A 15 16.02 -1.39 -14.24
C GLN A 15 14.88 -1.53 -15.25
N THR A 16 14.13 -2.61 -15.18
CA THR A 16 13.12 -2.98 -16.20
C THR A 16 11.70 -2.55 -15.84
N GLY A 17 11.53 -1.75 -14.82
CA GLY A 17 10.21 -1.38 -14.29
C GLY A 17 9.70 -2.39 -13.25
N LYS A 18 8.42 -2.74 -13.33
CA LYS A 18 7.75 -3.64 -12.38
C LYS A 18 6.89 -4.69 -13.10
N ASP A 19 6.43 -5.67 -12.33
CA ASP A 19 5.41 -6.66 -12.72
C ASP A 19 5.80 -7.50 -13.95
N LEU A 20 7.11 -7.70 -14.18
CA LEU A 20 7.65 -8.42 -15.35
C LEU A 20 7.11 -7.90 -16.70
N ARG A 21 6.77 -6.61 -16.80
CA ARG A 21 6.25 -6.02 -18.05
C ARG A 21 7.29 -5.99 -19.16
N ASN A 22 8.58 -5.93 -18.79
CA ASN A 22 9.68 -5.86 -19.73
C ASN A 22 10.81 -6.82 -19.35
N ILE A 23 11.52 -7.29 -20.37
CA ILE A 23 12.85 -7.92 -20.23
C ILE A 23 13.91 -6.88 -20.61
N GLY A 24 14.95 -6.72 -19.78
CA GLY A 24 16.14 -5.95 -20.10
C GLY A 24 17.15 -6.80 -20.88
N VAL A 25 17.57 -6.34 -22.04
CA VAL A 25 18.61 -6.96 -22.84
C VAL A 25 19.84 -6.07 -22.86
N THR A 26 20.92 -6.50 -22.20
CA THR A 26 22.20 -5.80 -22.19
C THR A 26 23.16 -6.48 -23.17
N THR A 27 23.69 -5.75 -24.15
CA THR A 27 24.71 -6.23 -25.08
C THR A 27 26.06 -5.62 -24.70
N ILE A 28 27.03 -6.46 -24.38
CA ILE A 28 28.36 -6.03 -24.01
C ILE A 28 29.32 -6.34 -25.17
N ARG A 29 29.91 -5.31 -25.77
CA ARG A 29 30.95 -5.48 -26.80
C ARG A 29 32.31 -5.52 -26.15
N MET A 30 33.08 -6.55 -26.47
CA MET A 30 34.43 -6.75 -25.94
C MET A 30 35.51 -6.51 -27.01
N LYS A 31 36.62 -5.86 -26.62
CA LYS A 31 37.84 -5.81 -27.41
C LYS A 31 38.98 -6.43 -26.60
N GLY A 32 39.30 -7.69 -26.93
CA GLY A 32 40.16 -8.52 -26.11
C GLY A 32 39.51 -8.74 -24.73
N ARG A 33 40.21 -8.36 -23.64
CA ARG A 33 39.71 -8.46 -22.25
C ARG A 33 39.04 -7.16 -21.70
N LYS A 34 38.86 -6.18 -22.55
CA LYS A 34 38.29 -4.88 -22.15
C LYS A 34 36.88 -4.69 -22.74
N VAL A 35 35.98 -4.11 -21.96
CA VAL A 35 34.67 -3.67 -22.45
C VAL A 35 34.88 -2.52 -23.41
N ALA A 36 34.43 -2.65 -24.65
CA ALA A 36 34.50 -1.64 -25.69
C ALA A 36 33.19 -0.83 -25.84
N GLY A 37 32.08 -1.37 -25.34
CA GLY A 37 30.79 -0.69 -25.33
C GLY A 37 29.74 -1.56 -24.70
N VAL A 38 28.68 -0.89 -24.23
CA VAL A 38 27.50 -1.53 -23.62
C VAL A 38 26.26 -0.85 -24.20
N ASP A 39 25.30 -1.64 -24.65
CA ASP A 39 23.99 -1.18 -25.09
C ASP A 39 22.92 -1.87 -24.25
N PHE A 40 21.87 -1.16 -23.92
CA PHE A 40 20.71 -1.67 -23.21
C PHE A 40 19.43 -1.39 -23.98
N ARG A 41 18.49 -2.30 -23.93
CA ARG A 41 17.14 -2.09 -24.46
C ARG A 41 16.11 -2.86 -23.66
N LEU A 42 14.90 -2.30 -23.54
CA LEU A 42 13.73 -2.98 -23.01
C LEU A 42 12.99 -3.73 -24.12
N VAL A 43 12.51 -4.91 -23.79
CA VAL A 43 11.63 -5.73 -24.65
C VAL A 43 10.33 -5.92 -23.90
N PRO A 44 9.22 -5.26 -24.32
CA PRO A 44 7.91 -5.46 -23.71
C PRO A 44 7.43 -6.89 -23.88
N LEU A 45 6.86 -7.48 -22.81
CA LEU A 45 6.33 -8.86 -22.83
C LEU A 45 4.88 -8.95 -23.30
N ALA A 46 4.14 -7.86 -23.36
CA ALA A 46 2.72 -7.82 -23.66
C ALA A 46 2.31 -8.40 -25.04
N GLY A 47 3.25 -8.71 -25.91
CA GLY A 47 2.98 -9.28 -27.23
C GLY A 47 3.42 -10.75 -27.39
N TYR A 48 3.87 -11.38 -26.32
CA TYR A 48 4.35 -12.76 -26.35
C TYR A 48 3.31 -13.71 -25.78
N GLU A 49 3.11 -14.84 -26.47
CA GLU A 49 2.29 -15.93 -25.95
C GLU A 49 3.00 -16.64 -24.80
N PRO A 50 2.29 -17.00 -23.72
CA PRO A 50 2.86 -17.77 -22.62
C PRO A 50 3.36 -19.14 -23.08
N ASP A 51 4.44 -19.62 -22.47
CA ASP A 51 4.87 -21.01 -22.65
C ASP A 51 3.78 -21.94 -22.07
N PRO A 52 3.26 -22.91 -22.87
CA PRO A 52 2.14 -23.76 -22.44
C PRO A 52 2.44 -24.64 -21.22
N VAL A 53 3.71 -24.98 -20.98
CA VAL A 53 4.12 -25.80 -19.84
C VAL A 53 4.09 -24.97 -18.56
N PHE A 54 4.63 -23.75 -18.61
CA PHE A 54 4.57 -22.82 -17.49
C PHE A 54 3.13 -22.33 -17.23
N GLN A 55 2.34 -22.08 -18.31
CA GLN A 55 0.95 -21.68 -18.15
C GLN A 55 0.15 -22.72 -17.36
N LYS A 56 0.33 -24.03 -17.63
CA LYS A 56 -0.29 -25.10 -16.84
C LYS A 56 0.09 -25.07 -15.36
N GLN A 57 1.33 -24.72 -15.03
CA GLN A 57 1.76 -24.61 -13.63
C GLN A 57 1.10 -23.41 -12.94
N VAL A 58 1.03 -22.28 -13.64
CA VAL A 58 0.34 -21.08 -13.16
C VAL A 58 -1.15 -21.38 -12.92
N ASP A 59 -1.82 -22.00 -13.92
CA ASP A 59 -3.23 -22.37 -13.82
C ASP A 59 -3.49 -23.31 -12.63
N ALA A 60 -2.58 -24.26 -12.37
CA ALA A 60 -2.70 -25.15 -11.22
C ALA A 60 -2.57 -24.41 -9.87
N CYS A 61 -1.74 -23.39 -9.78
CA CYS A 61 -1.67 -22.54 -8.59
C CYS A 61 -2.98 -21.77 -8.36
N TYR A 62 -3.53 -21.19 -9.44
CA TYR A 62 -4.81 -20.45 -9.35
C TYR A 62 -6.04 -21.36 -9.16
N ALA A 63 -5.94 -22.64 -9.48
CA ALA A 63 -7.02 -23.61 -9.29
C ALA A 63 -7.15 -24.13 -7.84
N ASN A 64 -6.35 -23.59 -6.90
CA ASN A 64 -6.42 -23.97 -5.48
C ASN A 64 -7.81 -23.66 -4.91
N PRO A 65 -8.58 -24.69 -4.44
CA PRO A 65 -9.93 -24.49 -3.92
C PRO A 65 -9.99 -23.55 -2.72
N GLU A 66 -8.98 -23.58 -1.85
CA GLU A 66 -8.93 -22.72 -0.66
C GLU A 66 -8.78 -21.24 -1.03
N LEU A 67 -8.00 -20.94 -2.08
CA LEU A 67 -7.85 -19.57 -2.56
C LEU A 67 -9.13 -19.06 -3.25
N ASN A 68 -9.84 -19.94 -3.95
CA ASN A 68 -11.04 -19.61 -4.68
C ASN A 68 -12.32 -19.71 -3.82
N ARG A 69 -12.18 -20.11 -2.55
CA ARG A 69 -13.30 -20.17 -1.61
C ARG A 69 -13.94 -18.79 -1.49
N PRO A 70 -15.27 -18.68 -1.70
CA PRO A 70 -15.98 -17.42 -1.41
C PRO A 70 -15.91 -17.13 0.09
N MET A 71 -15.49 -15.92 0.45
CA MET A 71 -15.42 -15.48 1.84
C MET A 71 -16.62 -14.63 2.23
N GLY A 72 -17.22 -13.94 1.27
CA GLY A 72 -18.36 -13.08 1.43
C GLY A 72 -18.61 -12.27 0.18
N GLU A 73 -19.34 -11.19 0.28
CA GLU A 73 -19.71 -10.34 -0.85
C GLU A 73 -19.50 -8.85 -0.56
N PHE A 74 -19.14 -8.09 -1.58
CA PHE A 74 -19.24 -6.63 -1.56
C PHE A 74 -20.58 -6.20 -2.16
N GLY A 75 -21.37 -5.43 -1.41
CA GLY A 75 -22.65 -4.87 -1.85
C GLY A 75 -22.51 -3.75 -2.90
N ASN A 76 -21.29 -3.23 -3.11
CA ASN A 76 -20.92 -2.29 -4.16
C ASN A 76 -19.44 -2.48 -4.52
N ALA A 77 -19.04 -2.04 -5.72
CA ALA A 77 -17.64 -2.06 -6.11
C ALA A 77 -16.80 -1.19 -5.17
N ALA A 78 -15.65 -1.69 -4.77
CA ALA A 78 -14.65 -0.96 -3.99
C ALA A 78 -13.56 -0.42 -4.94
N ASN A 79 -13.26 0.87 -4.84
CA ASN A 79 -12.06 1.45 -5.43
C ASN A 79 -10.91 1.44 -4.41
N LYS A 80 -9.71 1.88 -4.81
CA LYS A 80 -8.53 1.88 -3.95
C LYS A 80 -8.73 2.63 -2.63
N TRP A 81 -9.48 3.75 -2.62
CA TRP A 81 -9.81 4.49 -1.40
C TRP A 81 -10.75 3.71 -0.50
N GLY A 82 -11.74 3.04 -1.08
CA GLY A 82 -12.65 2.17 -0.34
C GLY A 82 -11.93 0.98 0.29
N LEU A 83 -11.04 0.34 -0.46
CA LEU A 83 -10.20 -0.75 0.07
C LEU A 83 -9.31 -0.26 1.21
N ALA A 84 -8.67 0.90 1.05
CA ALA A 84 -7.86 1.50 2.11
C ALA A 84 -8.68 1.90 3.35
N ASN A 85 -9.89 2.43 3.16
CA ASN A 85 -10.82 2.72 4.25
C ASN A 85 -11.23 1.45 5.01
N TRP A 86 -11.48 0.36 4.28
CA TRP A 86 -11.80 -0.94 4.85
C TRP A 86 -10.64 -1.49 5.68
N MET A 87 -9.43 -1.51 5.10
CA MET A 87 -8.24 -1.97 5.82
C MET A 87 -7.92 -1.11 7.06
N ALA A 88 -8.12 0.21 6.99
CA ALA A 88 -7.97 1.09 8.16
C ALA A 88 -9.03 0.81 9.24
N GLY A 89 -10.25 0.43 8.85
CA GLY A 89 -11.29 -0.04 9.75
C GLY A 89 -10.90 -1.35 10.43
N ALA A 90 -10.58 -2.37 9.63
CA ALA A 90 -10.23 -3.70 10.13
C ALA A 90 -9.06 -3.69 11.14
N VAL A 91 -7.99 -2.90 10.90
CA VAL A 91 -6.90 -2.79 11.88
C VAL A 91 -7.33 -2.09 13.17
N ALA A 92 -8.29 -1.15 13.12
CA ALA A 92 -8.80 -0.52 14.33
C ALA A 92 -9.70 -1.46 15.11
N ASP A 93 -10.65 -2.09 14.44
CA ASP A 93 -11.66 -2.95 15.05
C ASP A 93 -11.00 -4.22 15.63
N GLY A 94 -10.01 -4.80 14.94
CA GLY A 94 -9.30 -5.99 15.39
C GLY A 94 -8.55 -5.88 16.72
N ILE A 95 -8.27 -4.66 17.20
CA ILE A 95 -7.63 -4.42 18.51
C ILE A 95 -8.38 -3.42 19.39
N ASP A 96 -9.65 -3.14 19.11
CA ASP A 96 -10.49 -2.15 19.80
C ASP A 96 -9.82 -0.76 19.85
N ALA A 97 -9.12 -0.34 18.79
CA ALA A 97 -8.48 0.97 18.73
C ALA A 97 -9.46 2.08 18.35
N GLU A 98 -9.27 3.28 18.92
CA GLU A 98 -10.12 4.44 18.61
C GLU A 98 -9.89 4.97 17.18
N ILE A 99 -8.70 4.75 16.62
CA ILE A 99 -8.30 5.24 15.29
C ILE A 99 -7.46 4.18 14.59
N GLY A 100 -7.81 3.86 13.34
CA GLY A 100 -6.98 3.03 12.46
C GLY A 100 -6.35 3.86 11.36
N PHE A 101 -5.09 3.55 11.04
CA PHE A 101 -4.40 4.04 9.86
C PHE A 101 -3.87 2.87 9.03
N TYR A 102 -4.05 2.96 7.72
CA TYR A 102 -3.41 2.05 6.78
C TYR A 102 -2.69 2.81 5.67
N HIS A 103 -1.49 2.38 5.29
CA HIS A 103 -0.71 3.07 4.26
C HIS A 103 -1.15 2.65 2.86
N ILE A 104 -1.34 3.62 1.96
CA ILE A 104 -1.89 3.37 0.61
C ILE A 104 -1.01 2.45 -0.24
N GLY A 105 0.30 2.44 0.00
CA GLY A 105 1.26 1.54 -0.65
C GLY A 105 1.05 0.07 -0.30
N GLY A 106 0.48 -0.24 0.87
CA GLY A 106 0.11 -1.59 1.31
C GLY A 106 -1.18 -2.12 0.67
N VAL A 107 -2.01 -1.24 0.11
CA VAL A 107 -3.24 -1.61 -0.62
C VAL A 107 -2.85 -2.03 -2.04
N ARG A 108 -2.74 -3.33 -2.31
CA ARG A 108 -2.14 -3.85 -3.56
C ARG A 108 -3.10 -3.96 -4.74
N LEU A 109 -4.40 -3.88 -4.52
CA LEU A 109 -5.40 -3.85 -5.58
C LEU A 109 -5.95 -2.43 -5.75
N ASP A 110 -6.24 -2.05 -7.00
CA ASP A 110 -6.87 -0.75 -7.30
C ASP A 110 -8.39 -0.79 -7.17
N SER A 111 -8.98 -1.98 -7.26
CA SER A 111 -10.42 -2.18 -7.09
C SER A 111 -10.76 -3.65 -6.87
N ILE A 112 -11.91 -3.89 -6.22
CA ILE A 112 -12.61 -5.18 -6.18
C ILE A 112 -14.05 -4.92 -6.66
N PRO A 113 -14.61 -5.69 -7.61
CA PRO A 113 -15.98 -5.50 -8.09
C PRO A 113 -17.02 -5.84 -7.00
N ALA A 114 -18.26 -5.39 -7.19
CA ALA A 114 -19.40 -5.85 -6.40
C ALA A 114 -19.64 -7.35 -6.62
N GLY A 115 -20.17 -8.03 -5.61
CA GLY A 115 -20.44 -9.46 -5.62
C GLY A 115 -19.42 -10.26 -4.83
N GLY A 116 -19.25 -11.53 -5.17
CA GLY A 116 -18.43 -12.47 -4.40
C GLY A 116 -16.96 -12.08 -4.30
N VAL A 117 -16.42 -12.14 -3.09
CA VAL A 117 -15.00 -11.89 -2.78
C VAL A 117 -14.38 -13.20 -2.32
N SER A 118 -13.33 -13.65 -3.01
CA SER A 118 -12.61 -14.87 -2.66
C SER A 118 -11.43 -14.61 -1.73
N ALA A 119 -10.94 -15.66 -1.06
CA ALA A 119 -9.71 -15.59 -0.29
C ALA A 119 -8.53 -15.07 -1.14
N ALA A 120 -8.42 -15.50 -2.41
CA ALA A 120 -7.41 -15.00 -3.34
C ALA A 120 -7.47 -13.48 -3.55
N SER A 121 -8.67 -12.89 -3.55
CA SER A 121 -8.85 -11.44 -3.66
C SER A 121 -8.27 -10.71 -2.43
N VAL A 122 -8.50 -11.26 -1.23
CA VAL A 122 -7.97 -10.68 0.02
C VAL A 122 -6.46 -10.84 0.12
N TYR A 123 -5.91 -12.02 -0.20
CA TYR A 123 -4.47 -12.22 -0.29
C TYR A 123 -3.81 -11.39 -1.39
N GLY A 124 -4.52 -11.11 -2.48
CA GLY A 124 -4.06 -10.17 -3.52
C GLY A 124 -4.07 -8.71 -3.06
N LEU A 125 -5.00 -8.35 -2.18
CA LEU A 125 -5.10 -7.02 -1.59
C LEU A 125 -4.00 -6.78 -0.55
N GLU A 126 -3.75 -7.76 0.33
CA GLU A 126 -2.73 -7.73 1.40
C GLU A 126 -1.86 -9.02 1.34
N PRO A 127 -0.78 -9.03 0.54
CA PRO A 127 0.05 -10.23 0.35
C PRO A 127 1.24 -10.34 1.33
N PHE A 128 1.36 -9.46 2.32
CA PHE A 128 2.58 -9.31 3.10
C PHE A 128 2.58 -10.06 4.44
N GLY A 129 1.42 -10.55 4.88
CA GLY A 129 1.25 -11.10 6.22
C GLY A 129 1.48 -10.03 7.29
N THR A 130 0.94 -8.85 7.03
CA THR A 130 1.09 -7.67 7.90
C THR A 130 0.38 -7.90 9.23
N LEU A 131 1.08 -7.62 10.33
CA LEU A 131 0.49 -7.62 11.66
C LEU A 131 -0.01 -6.22 12.04
N VAL A 132 -0.98 -6.16 12.96
CA VAL A 132 -1.44 -4.91 13.55
C VAL A 132 -0.48 -4.48 14.65
N ALA A 133 -0.15 -3.19 14.68
CA ALA A 133 0.56 -2.56 15.78
C ALA A 133 -0.33 -1.54 16.49
N GLU A 134 -0.32 -1.58 17.82
CA GLU A 134 -0.98 -0.61 18.69
C GLU A 134 -0.02 0.49 19.11
N MET A 135 -0.47 1.73 19.11
CA MET A 135 0.27 2.89 19.62
C MET A 135 -0.64 3.81 20.43
N LYS A 136 -0.08 4.49 21.43
CA LYS A 136 -0.75 5.57 22.18
C LYS A 136 -0.23 6.91 21.66
N MET A 137 -1.09 7.66 20.94
CA MET A 137 -0.71 8.89 20.26
C MET A 137 -1.67 10.05 20.58
N THR A 138 -1.13 11.26 20.65
CA THR A 138 -1.91 12.50 20.65
C THR A 138 -2.15 12.96 19.22
N PRO A 139 -3.13 13.89 18.99
CA PRO A 139 -3.29 14.52 17.67
C PRO A 139 -1.99 15.19 17.17
N ALA A 140 -1.17 15.74 18.06
CA ALA A 140 0.12 16.32 17.71
C ALA A 140 1.11 15.29 17.16
N ASP A 141 1.11 14.07 17.71
CA ASP A 141 1.96 12.97 17.25
C ASP A 141 1.51 12.49 15.86
N MET A 142 0.19 12.30 15.69
CA MET A 142 -0.40 11.93 14.39
C MET A 142 -0.14 12.97 13.30
N ARG A 143 -0.23 14.29 13.63
CA ARG A 143 0.13 15.37 12.71
C ARG A 143 1.56 15.24 12.22
N ARG A 144 2.48 15.02 13.12
CA ARG A 144 3.91 14.90 12.80
C ARG A 144 4.16 13.74 11.84
N MET A 145 3.58 12.58 12.12
CA MET A 145 3.64 11.41 11.24
C MET A 145 3.11 11.71 9.84
N ILE A 146 1.92 12.31 9.73
CA ILE A 146 1.29 12.62 8.44
C ILE A 146 2.06 13.68 7.66
N VAL A 147 2.50 14.77 8.31
CA VAL A 147 3.31 15.82 7.67
C VAL A 147 4.62 15.26 7.15
N SER A 148 5.31 14.45 7.94
CA SER A 148 6.56 13.80 7.53
C SER A 148 6.35 12.93 6.29
N LYS A 149 5.31 12.11 6.25
CA LYS A 149 5.02 11.25 5.11
C LYS A 149 4.54 12.01 3.87
N TYR A 150 3.74 13.05 4.04
CA TYR A 150 3.31 13.88 2.92
C TYR A 150 4.49 14.59 2.22
N ASN A 151 5.49 14.99 2.99
CA ASN A 151 6.70 15.68 2.51
C ASN A 151 7.84 14.72 2.13
N ASP A 152 7.67 13.41 2.33
CA ASP A 152 8.67 12.41 1.96
C ASP A 152 8.96 12.48 0.45
N PRO A 153 10.22 12.67 0.03
CA PRO A 153 10.58 12.77 -1.38
C PRO A 153 10.13 11.60 -2.24
N VAL A 154 10.05 10.39 -1.68
CA VAL A 154 9.56 9.20 -2.38
C VAL A 154 8.08 9.34 -2.68
N ASN A 155 7.26 9.70 -1.69
CA ASN A 155 5.81 9.89 -1.86
C ASN A 155 5.49 11.04 -2.82
N VAL A 156 6.29 12.11 -2.79
CA VAL A 156 6.18 13.22 -3.75
C VAL A 156 6.41 12.75 -5.18
N LYS A 157 7.45 11.95 -5.40
CA LYS A 157 7.82 11.42 -6.71
C LYS A 157 6.79 10.41 -7.24
N GLU A 158 6.25 9.56 -6.37
CA GLU A 158 5.27 8.53 -6.73
C GLU A 158 3.83 9.06 -6.81
N ALA A 159 3.59 10.34 -6.58
CA ALA A 159 2.25 10.97 -6.50
C ALA A 159 1.33 10.35 -5.44
N HIS A 160 1.89 9.73 -4.40
CA HIS A 160 1.18 9.12 -3.27
C HIS A 160 1.29 9.97 -2.00
N ARG A 161 1.09 11.28 -2.12
CA ARG A 161 1.32 12.21 -1.01
C ARG A 161 0.37 12.00 0.17
N ILE A 162 -0.91 11.65 -0.08
CA ILE A 162 -1.80 11.16 0.98
C ILE A 162 -1.52 9.67 1.16
N ASP A 163 -0.55 9.36 1.99
CA ASP A 163 -0.10 7.98 2.18
C ASP A 163 -0.90 7.24 3.27
N LEU A 164 -1.29 7.93 4.34
CA LEU A 164 -1.99 7.33 5.48
C LEU A 164 -3.50 7.53 5.38
N ILE A 165 -4.22 6.46 5.09
CA ILE A 165 -5.69 6.45 5.11
C ILE A 165 -6.15 6.12 6.52
N SER A 166 -7.15 6.84 7.03
CA SER A 166 -7.57 6.75 8.42
C SER A 166 -9.08 6.60 8.57
N THR A 167 -9.50 5.94 9.64
CA THR A 167 -10.90 5.88 10.08
C THR A 167 -11.43 7.27 10.49
N THR A 168 -10.55 8.17 10.95
CA THR A 168 -10.91 9.57 11.25
C THR A 168 -10.55 10.50 10.08
N PRO A 169 -11.45 11.44 9.68
CA PRO A 169 -11.12 12.40 8.64
C PRO A 169 -10.06 13.40 9.11
N TYR A 170 -9.19 13.82 8.19
CA TYR A 170 -8.25 14.90 8.43
C TYR A 170 -8.01 15.74 7.17
N VAL A 171 -7.49 16.96 7.38
CA VAL A 171 -7.15 17.90 6.32
C VAL A 171 -5.68 18.28 6.43
N ILE A 172 -4.90 17.98 5.40
CA ILE A 172 -3.51 18.42 5.27
C ILE A 172 -3.51 19.86 4.78
N VAL A 173 -2.85 20.75 5.51
CA VAL A 173 -2.70 22.16 5.13
C VAL A 173 -1.34 22.35 4.49
N THR A 174 -1.30 22.80 3.22
CA THR A 174 -0.05 22.97 2.47
C THR A 174 0.25 24.43 2.18
N ASP A 175 1.52 24.71 1.89
CA ASP A 175 1.97 25.97 1.29
C ASP A 175 1.69 26.02 -0.23
N GLN A 176 2.13 27.12 -0.88
CA GLN A 176 1.97 27.30 -2.32
C GLN A 176 2.84 26.32 -3.16
N ALA A 177 3.89 25.76 -2.56
CA ALA A 177 4.77 24.77 -3.17
C ALA A 177 4.29 23.32 -2.90
N ASP A 178 3.09 23.19 -2.29
CA ASP A 178 2.47 21.91 -1.92
C ASP A 178 3.26 21.11 -0.86
N ASN A 179 4.00 21.79 0.03
CA ASN A 179 4.58 21.15 1.21
C ASN A 179 3.56 21.19 2.36
N ALA A 180 3.36 20.08 3.04
CA ALA A 180 2.52 20.03 4.23
C ALA A 180 3.14 20.85 5.37
N LEU A 181 2.34 21.77 5.91
CA LEU A 181 2.69 22.60 7.05
C LEU A 181 2.04 22.12 8.34
N ASP A 182 0.83 21.55 8.24
CA ASP A 182 0.02 21.13 9.37
C ASP A 182 -1.05 20.12 8.94
N VAL A 183 -1.71 19.49 9.92
CA VAL A 183 -2.88 18.62 9.73
C VAL A 183 -3.96 19.00 10.73
N GLU A 184 -5.16 19.25 10.23
CA GLU A 184 -6.35 19.51 11.04
C GLU A 184 -7.17 18.23 11.21
N PHE A 185 -7.49 17.90 12.46
CA PHE A 185 -8.39 16.80 12.81
C PHE A 185 -9.72 17.37 13.35
N PRO A 186 -10.79 17.46 12.55
CA PRO A 186 -12.03 18.10 12.95
C PRO A 186 -12.78 17.38 14.08
N LYS A 187 -12.45 16.11 14.34
CA LYS A 187 -13.15 15.28 15.33
C LYS A 187 -12.30 14.93 16.56
N LEU A 188 -11.02 15.24 16.57
CA LEU A 188 -10.14 14.86 17.67
C LEU A 188 -10.01 16.01 18.69
N ARG A 189 -9.78 15.65 19.95
CA ARG A 189 -9.53 16.60 21.04
C ARG A 189 -8.03 16.75 21.26
N GLU A 190 -7.54 17.98 21.20
CA GLU A 190 -6.14 18.29 21.49
C GLU A 190 -5.73 17.77 22.87
N GLY A 191 -4.53 17.22 22.96
CA GLY A 191 -3.98 16.70 24.21
C GLY A 191 -4.57 15.37 24.70
N LYS A 192 -5.69 14.88 24.12
CA LYS A 192 -6.17 13.53 24.42
C LYS A 192 -5.22 12.51 23.81
N VAL A 193 -4.89 11.47 24.55
CA VAL A 193 -4.17 10.29 24.04
C VAL A 193 -5.21 9.31 23.52
N TYR A 194 -5.01 8.86 22.28
CA TYR A 194 -5.83 7.88 21.58
C TYR A 194 -5.10 6.56 21.41
N THR A 195 -5.82 5.47 21.45
CA THR A 195 -5.33 4.18 20.96
C THR A 195 -5.41 4.19 19.44
N VAL A 196 -4.27 3.98 18.80
CA VAL A 196 -4.10 4.04 17.36
C VAL A 196 -3.60 2.70 16.85
N ALA A 197 -4.30 2.12 15.88
CA ALA A 197 -3.90 0.93 15.14
C ALA A 197 -3.21 1.31 13.84
N VAL A 198 -2.11 0.65 13.52
CA VAL A 198 -1.39 0.78 12.24
C VAL A 198 -0.88 -0.59 11.79
N SER A 199 -0.43 -0.70 10.54
CA SER A 199 0.35 -1.87 10.12
C SER A 199 1.71 -1.90 10.83
N ASP A 200 2.25 -3.09 11.10
CA ASP A 200 3.60 -3.25 11.66
C ASP A 200 4.67 -2.68 10.72
N TYR A 201 4.39 -2.59 9.41
CA TYR A 201 5.24 -1.88 8.46
C TYR A 201 5.36 -0.40 8.78
N VAL A 202 4.24 0.29 9.06
CA VAL A 202 4.22 1.69 9.49
C VAL A 202 4.99 1.84 10.81
N TYR A 203 4.68 0.97 11.77
CA TYR A 203 5.32 0.97 13.10
C TYR A 203 6.85 0.84 13.03
N LYS A 204 7.36 -0.02 12.17
CA LYS A 204 8.80 -0.31 12.04
C LYS A 204 9.57 0.66 11.16
N ASN A 205 8.92 1.24 10.14
CA ASN A 205 9.63 1.88 9.04
C ASN A 205 9.34 3.38 8.87
N TYR A 206 8.31 3.94 9.55
CA TYR A 206 8.04 5.35 9.42
C TYR A 206 8.93 6.16 10.33
N ASN A 207 9.56 7.18 9.76
CA ASN A 207 10.29 8.19 10.52
C ASN A 207 9.31 9.11 11.24
N ASP A 208 9.79 9.83 12.25
CA ASP A 208 9.02 10.82 13.02
C ASP A 208 7.78 10.26 13.74
N LEU A 209 7.73 8.94 13.95
CA LEU A 209 6.76 8.33 14.86
C LEU A 209 7.07 8.77 16.30
N ASN A 210 6.05 9.30 16.95
CA ASN A 210 6.11 9.60 18.37
C ASN A 210 4.86 9.03 19.06
N TYR A 211 5.07 8.21 20.06
CA TYR A 211 4.02 7.57 20.85
C TYR A 211 4.51 7.31 22.26
N THR A 212 3.60 7.21 23.22
CA THR A 212 3.97 6.97 24.64
C THR A 212 4.06 5.50 24.99
N ASP A 213 3.38 4.63 24.24
CA ASP A 213 3.37 3.18 24.40
C ASP A 213 3.07 2.56 23.04
N GLY A 214 3.73 1.45 22.70
CA GLY A 214 3.51 0.79 21.43
C GLY A 214 3.99 -0.66 21.42
N LYS A 215 3.24 -1.50 20.74
CA LYS A 215 3.54 -2.93 20.56
C LYS A 215 2.99 -3.44 19.24
N ILE A 216 3.62 -4.48 18.70
CA ILE A 216 3.03 -5.29 17.62
C ILE A 216 2.19 -6.37 18.29
N THR A 217 0.98 -6.56 17.80
CA THR A 217 0.04 -7.58 18.27
C THR A 217 0.23 -8.90 17.52
N GLU A 218 -0.57 -9.91 17.82
CA GLU A 218 -0.62 -11.17 17.06
C GLU A 218 -1.67 -11.13 15.95
N GLU A 219 -2.47 -10.06 15.86
CA GLU A 219 -3.54 -9.90 14.87
C GLU A 219 -2.95 -9.66 13.48
N ASP A 220 -3.32 -10.48 12.53
CA ASP A 220 -2.93 -10.38 11.14
C ASP A 220 -4.03 -9.72 10.30
N VAL A 221 -3.64 -8.73 9.51
CA VAL A 221 -4.58 -7.89 8.74
C VAL A 221 -5.41 -8.73 7.76
N THR A 222 -4.81 -9.73 7.12
CA THR A 222 -5.52 -10.60 6.18
C THR A 222 -6.58 -11.43 6.90
N GLY A 223 -6.26 -11.96 8.08
CA GLY A 223 -7.19 -12.68 8.94
C GLY A 223 -8.40 -11.84 9.33
N LEU A 224 -8.16 -10.61 9.80
CA LEU A 224 -9.23 -9.65 10.15
C LEU A 224 -10.16 -9.34 8.96
N LEU A 225 -9.60 -9.13 7.77
CA LEU A 225 -10.40 -8.88 6.57
C LEU A 225 -11.24 -10.09 6.14
N LEU A 226 -10.69 -11.29 6.29
CA LEU A 226 -11.41 -12.54 5.97
C LEU A 226 -12.55 -12.80 6.97
N GLU A 227 -12.32 -12.57 8.26
CA GLU A 227 -13.30 -12.71 9.33
C GLU A 227 -14.47 -11.73 9.14
N GLU A 228 -14.19 -10.44 8.90
CA GLU A 228 -15.24 -9.43 8.63
C GLU A 228 -16.08 -9.79 7.39
N LEU A 229 -15.45 -10.34 6.33
CA LEU A 229 -16.18 -10.82 5.16
C LEU A 229 -17.10 -12.02 5.45
N GLU A 230 -16.67 -12.93 6.32
CA GLU A 230 -17.49 -14.09 6.70
C GLU A 230 -18.65 -13.69 7.62
N GLU A 231 -18.44 -12.73 8.53
CA GLU A 231 -19.42 -12.36 9.54
C GLU A 231 -20.45 -11.33 9.05
N ASP A 232 -20.01 -10.31 8.30
CA ASP A 232 -20.81 -9.10 7.99
C ASP A 232 -21.23 -8.98 6.52
N SER A 233 -21.10 -10.07 5.76
CA SER A 233 -21.47 -10.07 4.33
C SER A 233 -22.99 -9.84 4.10
N PRO A 234 -23.42 -9.00 3.13
CA PRO A 234 -22.58 -8.26 2.17
C PRO A 234 -22.05 -6.94 2.74
N LEU A 235 -20.74 -6.74 2.68
CA LEU A 235 -20.09 -5.50 3.12
C LEU A 235 -20.38 -4.34 2.17
N ARG A 236 -20.74 -3.18 2.72
CA ARG A 236 -20.87 -1.94 1.96
C ARG A 236 -19.66 -1.06 2.12
N ILE A 237 -18.83 -1.01 1.09
CA ILE A 237 -17.55 -0.30 1.12
C ILE A 237 -17.75 1.21 0.89
N ASP A 238 -17.24 2.02 1.82
CA ASP A 238 -17.21 3.48 1.70
C ASP A 238 -16.04 3.93 0.83
N ASN A 239 -16.34 4.27 -0.42
CA ASN A 239 -15.37 4.73 -1.41
C ASN A 239 -14.99 6.23 -1.26
N THR A 240 -15.51 6.91 -0.26
CA THR A 240 -15.30 8.34 -0.09
C THR A 240 -13.91 8.62 0.49
N PRO A 241 -13.07 9.43 -0.16
CA PRO A 241 -11.82 9.89 0.44
C PRO A 241 -12.11 10.72 1.71
N ARG A 242 -11.64 10.23 2.86
CA ARG A 242 -11.81 10.91 4.16
C ARG A 242 -10.71 11.93 4.43
N GLN A 243 -9.62 11.85 3.68
CA GLN A 243 -8.46 12.72 3.76
C GLN A 243 -8.49 13.74 2.63
N ARG A 244 -8.16 15.00 2.96
CA ARG A 244 -8.19 16.11 2.00
C ARG A 244 -6.92 16.95 2.12
N VAL A 245 -6.60 17.66 1.05
CA VAL A 245 -5.54 18.68 1.04
C VAL A 245 -6.17 20.04 0.84
N ARG A 246 -5.73 21.00 1.61
CA ARG A 246 -6.14 22.41 1.50
C ARG A 246 -4.90 23.30 1.42
N ARG A 247 -4.77 24.04 0.34
CA ARG A 247 -3.71 25.04 0.18
C ARG A 247 -4.01 26.27 1.01
N LYS A 248 -2.99 26.80 1.69
CA LYS A 248 -3.07 28.01 2.50
C LYS A 248 -2.83 29.29 1.69
#